data_df0900c0923cb67b84e0aad92de05da7
#
_entry.id   df0900c0923cb67b84e0aad92de05da7
#
_cell.length_a   1.000
_cell.length_b   1.000
_cell.length_c   1.000
_cell.angle_alpha   90.00
_cell.angle_beta   90.00
_cell.angle_gamma   90.00
#
_symmetry.space_group_name_H-M   'P 1'
#
loop_
_entity.id
_entity.type
_entity.pdbx_description
1 polymer ?
#
loop_
_entity_poly.entity_id
_entity_poly.type
_entity_poly.pdbx_seq_one_letter_code
_entity_poly.pdbx_strand_id
1 'polypeptide(L)'
;MKKILLLSMMAICALTISAQLPNVKLQDINGKTVQTGEISNNGKPAIISFWATWCKPCLRELKAIHEVYPDWQDETGVKMIIVSIDQAQDANRVKPMVDGFGWEYEVL
;
A
#
# COMPACT_ATOMS: atom_id res chain seq x y z
N MET A 1 -48.25 -4.10 2.84
CA MET A 1 -47.63 -2.75 2.84
C MET A 1 -46.47 -2.60 3.83
N LYS A 2 -46.61 -3.08 5.08
CA LYS A 2 -45.49 -3.01 6.05
C LYS A 2 -44.22 -3.75 5.62
N LYS A 3 -44.32 -4.86 4.88
CA LYS A 3 -43.18 -5.64 4.35
C LYS A 3 -42.46 -4.93 3.22
N ILE A 4 -43.14 -4.12 2.42
CA ILE A 4 -42.57 -3.34 1.32
C ILE A 4 -41.78 -2.15 1.87
N LEU A 5 -42.28 -1.53 2.95
CA LEU A 5 -41.59 -0.44 3.66
C LEU A 5 -40.27 -0.91 4.30
N LEU A 6 -40.29 -2.12 4.89
CA LEU A 6 -39.08 -2.73 5.48
C LEU A 6 -38.02 -3.10 4.42
N LEU A 7 -38.46 -3.61 3.27
CA LEU A 7 -37.57 -3.89 2.12
C LEU A 7 -36.97 -2.61 1.50
N SER A 8 -37.76 -1.53 1.44
CA SER A 8 -37.29 -0.22 0.97
C SER A 8 -36.26 0.40 1.92
N MET A 9 -36.44 0.21 3.24
CA MET A 9 -35.50 0.74 4.24
C MET A 9 -34.19 -0.05 4.30
N MET A 10 -34.19 -1.32 3.89
CA MET A 10 -32.99 -2.15 3.82
C MET A 10 -32.13 -1.87 2.58
N ALA A 11 -32.71 -1.33 1.53
CA ALA A 11 -32.02 -0.98 0.29
C ALA A 11 -31.21 0.33 0.39
N ILE A 12 -31.46 1.16 1.40
CA ILE A 12 -30.80 2.46 1.59
C ILE A 12 -29.46 2.33 2.37
N CYS A 13 -29.19 1.18 2.99
CA CYS A 13 -27.97 0.93 3.77
C CYS A 13 -26.77 0.45 2.95
N ALA A 14 -26.85 0.38 1.63
CA ALA A 14 -25.69 0.14 0.78
C ALA A 14 -24.93 1.44 0.48
N LEU A 15 -24.63 2.22 1.52
CA LEU A 15 -23.64 3.28 1.44
C LEU A 15 -22.27 2.60 1.31
N THR A 16 -21.74 2.60 0.10
CA THR A 16 -20.34 2.21 -0.13
C THR A 16 -19.44 3.16 0.64
N ILE A 17 -18.97 2.74 1.80
CA ILE A 17 -17.94 3.46 2.55
C ILE A 17 -16.65 3.28 1.75
N SER A 18 -16.31 4.28 0.95
CA SER A 18 -15.01 4.35 0.30
C SER A 18 -14.02 4.95 1.28
N ALA A 19 -13.15 4.12 1.86
CA ALA A 19 -12.01 4.60 2.63
C ALA A 19 -10.95 5.08 1.65
N GLN A 20 -10.72 6.40 1.60
CA GLN A 20 -9.69 7.01 0.77
C GLN A 20 -8.43 7.29 1.60
N LEU A 21 -7.27 7.09 0.98
CA LEU A 21 -6.00 7.50 1.56
C LEU A 21 -5.93 9.02 1.66
N PRO A 22 -5.36 9.56 2.76
CA PRO A 22 -5.04 10.97 2.83
C PRO A 22 -4.15 11.36 1.66
N ASN A 23 -4.44 12.51 1.02
CA ASN A 23 -3.61 12.97 -0.09
C ASN A 23 -2.42 13.77 0.43
N VAL A 24 -1.26 13.15 0.44
CA VAL A 24 0.03 13.77 0.77
C VAL A 24 1.03 13.59 -0.36
N LYS A 25 1.98 14.49 -0.46
CA LYS A 25 3.07 14.39 -1.42
C LYS A 25 4.23 13.65 -0.79
N LEU A 26 4.65 12.57 -1.44
CA LEU A 26 5.85 11.80 -1.10
C LEU A 26 6.79 11.77 -2.30
N GLN A 27 8.01 11.34 -2.08
CA GLN A 27 8.95 11.06 -3.17
C GLN A 27 9.21 9.55 -3.23
N ASP A 28 9.28 9.03 -4.44
CA ASP A 28 9.76 7.65 -4.63
C ASP A 28 11.28 7.59 -4.51
N ILE A 29 11.85 6.40 -4.55
CA ILE A 29 13.30 6.18 -4.44
C ILE A 29 14.11 6.77 -5.60
N ASN A 30 13.47 7.24 -6.65
CA ASN A 30 14.07 7.91 -7.78
C ASN A 30 13.91 9.44 -7.74
N GLY A 31 13.31 9.96 -6.64
CA GLY A 31 13.06 11.38 -6.44
C GLY A 31 11.82 11.93 -7.16
N LYS A 32 11.00 11.07 -7.77
CA LYS A 32 9.76 11.46 -8.41
C LYS A 32 8.69 11.74 -7.34
N THR A 33 7.98 12.85 -7.47
CA THR A 33 6.87 13.18 -6.58
C THR A 33 5.66 12.29 -6.88
N VAL A 34 5.11 11.69 -5.83
CA VAL A 34 3.91 10.85 -5.84
C VAL A 34 2.88 11.45 -4.90
N GLN A 35 1.64 11.60 -5.37
CA GLN A 35 0.53 11.98 -4.52
C GLN A 35 -0.21 10.72 -4.06
N THR A 36 -0.31 10.52 -2.75
CA THR A 36 -0.91 9.29 -2.20
C THR A 36 -2.39 9.13 -2.54
N GLY A 37 -3.10 10.24 -2.75
CA GLY A 37 -4.49 10.21 -3.21
C GLY A 37 -4.69 9.70 -4.63
N GLU A 38 -3.62 9.66 -5.44
CA GLU A 38 -3.63 9.15 -6.82
C GLU A 38 -3.19 7.69 -6.92
N ILE A 39 -2.77 7.09 -5.81
CA ILE A 39 -2.39 5.67 -5.78
C ILE A 39 -3.62 4.82 -6.10
N SER A 40 -3.52 4.04 -7.16
CA SER A 40 -4.56 3.10 -7.56
C SER A 40 -3.93 1.80 -8.05
N ASN A 41 -4.73 0.75 -8.06
CA ASN A 41 -4.35 -0.55 -8.61
C ASN A 41 -5.44 -1.12 -9.52
N ASN A 42 -6.13 -0.26 -10.26
CA ASN A 42 -7.16 -0.65 -11.22
C ASN A 42 -8.27 -1.54 -10.63
N GLY A 43 -8.73 -1.22 -9.42
CA GLY A 43 -9.74 -1.99 -8.70
C GLY A 43 -9.23 -3.26 -8.03
N LYS A 44 -7.94 -3.58 -8.16
CA LYS A 44 -7.29 -4.71 -7.48
C LYS A 44 -6.78 -4.30 -6.10
N PRO A 45 -6.51 -5.26 -5.20
CA PRO A 45 -6.00 -4.94 -3.87
C PRO A 45 -4.67 -4.20 -3.91
N ALA A 46 -4.48 -3.28 -2.96
CA ALA A 46 -3.20 -2.65 -2.68
C ALA A 46 -2.90 -2.76 -1.18
N ILE A 47 -1.67 -3.12 -0.84
CA ILE A 47 -1.18 -3.19 0.53
C ILE A 47 -0.21 -2.05 0.75
N ILE A 48 -0.43 -1.26 1.79
CA ILE A 48 0.49 -0.21 2.21
C ILE A 48 1.13 -0.64 3.52
N SER A 49 2.45 -0.73 3.52
CA SER A 49 3.22 -1.09 4.70
C SER A 49 4.23 0.00 5.03
N PHE A 50 4.32 0.35 6.31
CA PHE A 50 5.32 1.30 6.81
C PHE A 50 6.53 0.55 7.33
N TRP A 51 7.72 1.05 7.02
CA TRP A 51 8.99 0.44 7.40
C TRP A 51 10.08 1.49 7.58
N ALA A 52 11.23 1.06 8.06
CA ALA A 52 12.43 1.89 8.11
C ALA A 52 13.68 1.02 7.93
N THR A 53 14.77 1.62 7.47
CA THR A 53 16.03 0.91 7.25
C THR A 53 16.63 0.32 8.53
N TRP A 54 16.29 0.89 9.67
CA TRP A 54 16.71 0.44 11.01
C TRP A 54 15.73 -0.51 11.70
N CYS A 55 14.57 -0.76 11.09
CA CYS A 55 13.52 -1.62 11.66
C CYS A 55 13.75 -3.09 11.31
N LYS A 56 14.45 -3.82 12.17
CA LYS A 56 14.76 -5.24 11.93
C LYS A 56 13.53 -6.14 11.74
N PRO A 57 12.44 -6.02 12.54
CA PRO A 57 11.21 -6.79 12.30
C PRO A 57 10.57 -6.47 10.96
N CYS A 58 10.57 -5.19 10.54
CA CYS A 58 10.05 -4.78 9.23
C CYS A 58 10.83 -5.44 8.09
N LEU A 59 12.15 -5.46 8.18
CA LEU A 59 13.01 -6.07 7.17
C LEU A 59 12.76 -7.58 7.05
N ARG A 60 12.56 -8.27 8.17
CA ARG A 60 12.21 -9.71 8.17
C ARG A 60 10.87 -9.96 7.49
N GLU A 61 9.87 -9.15 7.82
CA GLU A 61 8.54 -9.24 7.20
C GLU A 61 8.60 -9.01 5.70
N LEU A 62 9.25 -7.91 5.26
CA LEU A 62 9.35 -7.58 3.84
C LEU A 62 10.14 -8.61 3.04
N LYS A 63 11.16 -9.23 3.64
CA LYS A 63 11.89 -10.35 3.01
C LYS A 63 11.00 -11.58 2.85
N ALA A 64 10.22 -11.92 3.87
CA ALA A 64 9.30 -13.06 3.81
C ALA A 64 8.19 -12.83 2.77
N ILE A 65 7.65 -11.63 2.71
CA ILE A 65 6.65 -11.26 1.69
C ILE A 65 7.24 -11.31 0.29
N HIS A 66 8.47 -10.87 0.11
CA HIS A 66 9.14 -10.88 -1.19
C HIS A 66 9.21 -12.28 -1.82
N GLU A 67 9.37 -13.31 -1.00
CA GLU A 67 9.41 -14.69 -1.47
C GLU A 67 8.07 -15.17 -2.04
N VAL A 68 6.94 -14.69 -1.52
CA VAL A 68 5.59 -15.10 -1.93
C VAL A 68 4.86 -14.04 -2.76
N TYR A 69 5.44 -12.87 -2.90
CA TYR A 69 4.81 -11.73 -3.59
C TYR A 69 4.46 -12.03 -5.06
N PRO A 70 5.31 -12.71 -5.85
CA PRO A 70 4.94 -13.10 -7.21
C PRO A 70 3.67 -13.95 -7.28
N ASP A 71 3.52 -14.90 -6.36
CA ASP A 71 2.33 -15.75 -6.29
C ASP A 71 1.09 -14.93 -5.94
N TRP A 72 1.20 -14.01 -4.99
CA TRP A 72 0.09 -13.11 -4.64
C TRP A 72 -0.31 -12.21 -5.80
N GLN A 73 0.65 -11.73 -6.58
CA GLN A 73 0.38 -10.92 -7.77
C GLN A 73 -0.34 -11.75 -8.84
N ASP A 74 0.05 -12.99 -9.05
CA ASP A 74 -0.61 -13.89 -10.01
C ASP A 74 -2.04 -14.23 -9.59
N GLU A 75 -2.27 -14.45 -8.30
CA GLU A 75 -3.59 -14.82 -7.79
C GLU A 75 -4.56 -13.65 -7.68
N THR A 76 -4.09 -12.48 -7.25
CA THR A 76 -4.97 -11.35 -6.91
C THR A 76 -4.67 -10.08 -7.67
N GLY A 77 -3.51 -9.97 -8.30
CA GLY A 77 -3.00 -8.72 -8.88
C GLY A 77 -2.65 -7.67 -7.84
N VAL A 78 -2.40 -8.09 -6.59
CA VAL A 78 -2.08 -7.18 -5.49
C VAL A 78 -0.84 -6.35 -5.77
N LYS A 79 -0.90 -5.08 -5.41
CA LYS A 79 0.24 -4.15 -5.44
C LYS A 79 0.68 -3.87 -4.02
N MET A 80 1.96 -4.01 -3.75
CA MET A 80 2.54 -3.65 -2.46
C MET A 80 3.33 -2.36 -2.56
N ILE A 81 2.97 -1.43 -1.70
CA ILE A 81 3.58 -0.11 -1.58
C ILE A 81 4.18 -0.03 -0.19
N ILE A 82 5.48 0.15 -0.12
CA ILE A 82 6.17 0.31 1.16
C ILE A 82 6.59 1.76 1.34
N VAL A 83 6.23 2.33 2.47
CA VAL A 83 6.48 3.72 2.81
C VAL A 83 7.52 3.79 3.91
N SER A 84 8.66 4.40 3.60
CA SER A 84 9.73 4.60 4.58
C SER A 84 9.35 5.70 5.58
N ILE A 85 9.55 5.42 6.85
CA ILE A 85 9.48 6.42 7.92
C ILE A 85 10.86 6.88 8.38
N ASP A 86 11.90 6.60 7.59
CA ASP A 86 13.26 7.08 7.88
C ASP A 86 13.29 8.61 7.94
N GLN A 87 14.03 9.13 8.91
CA GLN A 87 14.27 10.56 9.00
C GLN A 87 15.20 11.04 7.88
N ALA A 88 15.24 12.33 7.63
CA ALA A 88 16.01 12.93 6.53
C ALA A 88 17.48 12.49 6.51
N GLN A 89 18.11 12.31 7.67
CA GLN A 89 19.49 11.86 7.78
C GLN A 89 19.72 10.41 7.32
N ASP A 90 18.69 9.58 7.36
CA ASP A 90 18.74 8.15 7.01
C ASP A 90 18.07 7.83 5.66
N ALA A 91 17.35 8.79 5.09
CA ALA A 91 16.58 8.60 3.85
C ALA A 91 17.45 8.11 2.67
N ASN A 92 18.70 8.51 2.63
CA ASN A 92 19.67 8.08 1.60
C ASN A 92 20.04 6.59 1.68
N ARG A 93 19.68 5.90 2.76
CA ARG A 93 19.93 4.46 2.94
C ARG A 93 18.83 3.60 2.31
N VAL A 94 17.67 4.17 2.04
CA VAL A 94 16.50 3.45 1.54
C VAL A 94 16.77 2.81 0.19
N LYS A 95 17.15 3.60 -0.80
CA LYS A 95 17.39 3.09 -2.16
C LYS A 95 18.47 2.01 -2.22
N PRO A 96 19.68 2.19 -1.63
CA PRO A 96 20.69 1.14 -1.64
C PRO A 96 20.24 -0.15 -0.98
N MET A 97 19.43 -0.06 0.07
CA MET A 97 18.89 -1.24 0.78
C MET A 97 17.86 -1.98 -0.08
N VAL A 98 16.92 -1.26 -0.69
CA VAL A 98 15.92 -1.84 -1.60
C VAL A 98 16.59 -2.52 -2.79
N ASP A 99 17.55 -1.85 -3.40
CA ASP A 99 18.32 -2.39 -4.54
C ASP A 99 19.13 -3.63 -4.11
N GLY A 100 19.74 -3.58 -2.94
CA GLY A 100 20.52 -4.69 -2.39
C GLY A 100 19.72 -5.94 -2.08
N PHE A 101 18.47 -5.80 -1.66
CA PHE A 101 17.56 -6.93 -1.46
C PHE A 101 16.83 -7.36 -2.75
N GLY A 102 16.92 -6.58 -3.82
CA GLY A 102 16.22 -6.85 -5.07
C GLY A 102 14.70 -6.77 -4.95
N TRP A 103 14.19 -5.93 -4.05
CA TRP A 103 12.74 -5.78 -3.86
C TRP A 103 12.08 -5.06 -5.04
N GLU A 104 10.97 -5.61 -5.49
CA GLU A 104 10.16 -5.06 -6.59
C GLU A 104 8.93 -4.32 -6.11
N TYR A 105 8.88 -3.95 -4.84
CA TYR A 105 7.81 -3.13 -4.28
C TYR A 105 7.86 -1.70 -4.81
N GLU A 106 6.71 -1.02 -4.86
CA GLU A 106 6.70 0.43 -4.97
C GLU A 106 7.17 1.04 -3.65
N VAL A 107 8.17 1.91 -3.68
CA VAL A 107 8.84 2.47 -2.50
C VAL A 107 8.70 3.97 -2.48
N LEU A 108 8.10 4.48 -1.40
CA LEU A 108 7.89 5.91 -1.15
C LEU A 108 8.61 6.39 0.11
#